data_abbb3c77db6f006a0b5f1a4d96914a21
#
_entry.id   abbb3c77db6f006a0b5f1a4d96914a21
#
_cell.length_a   1.000
_cell.length_b   1.000
_cell.length_c   1.000
_cell.angle_alpha   90.00
_cell.angle_beta   90.00
_cell.angle_gamma   90.00
#
_symmetry.space_group_name_H-M   'P 1'
#
loop_
_entity.id
_entity.type
_entity.pdbx_description
1 polymer ?
#
loop_
_entity_poly.entity_id
_entity_poly.type
_entity_poly.pdbx_seq_one_letter_code
_entity_poly.pdbx_strand_id
1 'polypeptide(L)'
;MNSSINASKIIIDDNEEKITISKEEAEAAVKTLIRYIGEDPNREGLLETPKRVIKSFNEFYAGYSQDPEIILSKTFEDIEGYNDIVLLKNINFESHCEHHMVPIIGRASIAYYPNKRVVGISK
;
A
#
# COMPACT_ATOMS: atom_id res chain seq x y z
N MET A 1 4.14 23.81 1.97
CA MET A 1 2.71 23.51 2.20
C MET A 1 2.62 22.07 2.69
N ASN A 2 2.34 21.89 3.99
CA ASN A 2 2.19 20.56 4.61
C ASN A 2 0.81 20.02 4.27
N SER A 3 0.73 19.06 3.35
CA SER A 3 -0.44 18.18 3.24
C SER A 3 -0.25 17.04 4.24
N SER A 4 -0.78 17.20 5.43
CA SER A 4 -0.98 16.10 6.37
C SER A 4 -1.94 15.12 5.71
N ILE A 5 -1.42 14.03 5.17
CA ILE A 5 -2.25 12.90 4.76
C ILE A 5 -2.77 12.29 6.07
N ASN A 6 -4.03 12.54 6.33
CA ASN A 6 -4.74 11.97 7.47
C ASN A 6 -4.97 10.49 7.17
N ALA A 7 -4.05 9.64 7.62
CA ALA A 7 -4.09 8.20 7.41
C ALA A 7 -5.11 7.54 8.36
N SER A 8 -6.38 7.78 8.10
CA SER A 8 -7.49 7.15 8.81
C SER A 8 -8.56 6.78 7.79
N LYS A 9 -8.25 5.84 6.87
CA LYS A 9 -9.29 5.36 5.97
C LYS A 9 -8.97 3.96 5.46
N ILE A 10 -9.46 2.97 6.16
CA ILE A 10 -9.62 1.64 5.58
C ILE A 10 -11.06 1.56 5.09
N ILE A 11 -11.24 1.33 3.79
CA ILE A 11 -12.56 1.14 3.18
C ILE A 11 -12.86 -0.35 3.24
N ILE A 12 -13.90 -0.71 3.95
CA ILE A 12 -14.50 -2.05 3.88
C ILE A 12 -15.96 -1.84 3.49
N ASP A 13 -16.36 -2.46 2.41
CA ASP A 13 -17.71 -2.65 1.85
C ASP A 13 -18.68 -1.45 1.87
N ASP A 14 -19.39 -1.25 0.76
CA ASP A 14 -20.30 -0.09 0.49
C ASP A 14 -21.53 0.00 1.40
N ASN A 15 -21.74 -0.93 2.34
CA ASN A 15 -22.89 -1.00 3.25
C ASN A 15 -22.59 -1.06 4.74
N GLU A 16 -21.32 -1.02 5.17
CA GLU A 16 -20.99 -0.95 6.59
C GLU A 16 -20.58 0.48 7.00
N GLU A 17 -21.03 0.93 8.18
CA GLU A 17 -20.55 2.18 8.78
C GLU A 17 -19.02 2.18 8.79
N LYS A 18 -18.41 3.19 8.18
CA LYS A 18 -16.95 3.36 8.15
C LYS A 18 -16.44 3.49 9.57
N ILE A 19 -15.96 2.39 10.12
CA ILE A 19 -15.29 2.39 11.43
C ILE A 19 -13.95 3.12 11.26
N THR A 20 -13.86 4.29 11.84
CA THR A 20 -12.60 5.05 11.87
C THR A 20 -11.86 4.70 13.14
N ILE A 21 -10.78 3.95 13.01
CA ILE A 21 -9.87 3.65 14.11
C ILE A 21 -8.86 4.79 14.28
N SER A 22 -8.70 5.28 15.51
CA SER A 22 -7.69 6.30 15.78
C SER A 22 -6.27 5.71 15.75
N LYS A 23 -5.31 6.59 15.53
CA LYS A 23 -3.90 6.20 15.57
C LYS A 23 -3.50 5.66 16.94
N GLU A 24 -3.99 6.30 17.99
CA GLU A 24 -3.75 5.93 19.39
C GLU A 24 -4.33 4.54 19.70
N GLU A 25 -5.49 4.24 19.19
CA GLU A 25 -6.11 2.92 19.33
C GLU A 25 -5.32 1.84 18.61
N ALA A 26 -4.84 2.11 17.39
CA ALA A 26 -3.98 1.20 16.64
C ALA A 26 -2.62 0.97 17.34
N GLU A 27 -2.01 2.02 17.90
CA GLU A 27 -0.78 1.92 18.69
C GLU A 27 -1.00 1.09 19.97
N ALA A 28 -2.15 1.24 20.63
CA ALA A 28 -2.51 0.43 21.81
C ALA A 28 -2.66 -1.06 21.44
N ALA A 29 -3.22 -1.38 20.28
CA ALA A 29 -3.31 -2.75 19.79
C ALA A 29 -1.90 -3.37 19.58
N VAL A 30 -0.95 -2.62 19.04
CA VAL A 30 0.43 -3.08 18.92
C VAL A 30 1.06 -3.36 20.29
N LYS A 31 0.84 -2.52 21.30
CA LYS A 31 1.28 -2.79 22.68
C LYS A 31 0.71 -4.10 23.21
N THR A 32 -0.56 -4.37 22.92
CA THR A 32 -1.21 -5.62 23.33
C THR A 32 -0.55 -6.82 22.65
N LEU A 33 -0.22 -6.74 21.37
CA LEU A 33 0.49 -7.80 20.65
C LEU A 33 1.89 -8.03 21.21
N ILE A 34 2.63 -6.98 21.56
CA ILE A 34 3.95 -7.10 22.20
C ILE A 34 3.85 -7.88 23.51
N ARG A 35 2.84 -7.62 24.35
CA ARG A 35 2.59 -8.40 25.57
C ARG A 35 2.21 -9.84 25.25
N TYR A 36 1.39 -10.05 24.25
CA TYR A 36 0.93 -11.39 23.86
C TYR A 36 2.09 -12.31 23.49
N ILE A 37 3.14 -11.79 22.82
CA ILE A 37 4.33 -12.57 22.49
C ILE A 37 5.32 -12.75 23.66
N GLY A 38 5.00 -12.19 24.84
CA GLY A 38 5.81 -12.35 26.05
C GLY A 38 6.84 -11.24 26.30
N GLU A 39 6.78 -10.13 25.54
CA GLU A 39 7.70 -9.00 25.71
C GLU A 39 7.10 -7.88 26.57
N ASP A 40 7.96 -7.06 27.19
CA ASP A 40 7.57 -5.87 27.94
C ASP A 40 7.58 -4.63 27.04
N PRO A 41 6.41 -4.07 26.69
CA PRO A 41 6.32 -2.87 25.85
C PRO A 41 6.88 -1.61 26.54
N ASN A 42 7.17 -1.65 27.83
CA ASN A 42 7.69 -0.50 28.57
C ASN A 42 9.21 -0.48 28.65
N ARG A 43 9.89 -1.55 28.22
CA ARG A 43 11.37 -1.51 28.16
C ARG A 43 11.82 -0.51 27.09
N GLU A 44 12.95 0.12 27.33
CA GLU A 44 13.48 1.24 26.54
C GLU A 44 13.46 0.98 25.01
N GLY A 45 13.87 -0.21 24.59
CA GLY A 45 13.91 -0.57 23.15
C GLY A 45 12.55 -0.71 22.48
N LEU A 46 11.43 -0.82 23.23
CA LEU A 46 10.07 -1.02 22.71
C LEU A 46 9.12 0.16 22.92
N LEU A 47 9.55 1.21 23.64
CA LEU A 47 8.69 2.36 23.92
C LEU A 47 8.11 3.01 22.66
N GLU A 48 8.94 3.17 21.64
CA GLU A 48 8.53 3.78 20.37
C GLU A 48 8.02 2.78 19.33
N THR A 49 8.08 1.48 19.62
CA THR A 49 7.71 0.42 18.65
C THR A 49 6.26 0.52 18.19
N PRO A 50 5.25 0.74 19.04
CA PRO A 50 3.87 0.88 18.59
C PRO A 50 3.71 1.98 17.54
N LYS A 51 4.28 3.14 17.80
CA LYS A 51 4.26 4.29 16.89
C LYS A 51 4.96 4.01 15.56
N ARG A 52 6.11 3.33 15.62
CA ARG A 52 6.88 2.95 14.42
C ARG A 52 6.14 1.92 13.57
N VAL A 53 5.50 0.94 14.20
CA VAL A 53 4.69 -0.08 13.51
C VAL A 53 3.52 0.58 12.77
N ILE A 54 2.76 1.44 13.44
CA ILE A 54 1.63 2.11 12.79
C ILE A 54 2.08 3.06 11.69
N LYS A 55 3.22 3.73 11.87
CA LYS A 55 3.81 4.52 10.78
C LYS A 55 4.18 3.66 9.58
N SER A 56 4.80 2.50 9.79
CA SER A 56 5.16 1.59 8.69
C SER A 56 3.93 1.02 7.98
N PHE A 57 2.83 0.78 8.68
CA PHE A 57 1.58 0.32 8.07
C PHE A 57 1.02 1.32 7.06
N ASN A 58 1.18 2.62 7.31
CA ASN A 58 0.76 3.65 6.35
C ASN A 58 1.54 3.56 5.02
N GLU A 59 2.78 3.09 5.07
CA GLU A 59 3.60 2.87 3.87
C GLU A 59 3.26 1.51 3.23
N PHE A 60 3.23 0.44 4.02
CA PHE A 60 3.01 -0.92 3.53
C PHE A 60 1.61 -1.11 2.92
N TYR A 61 0.62 -0.45 3.46
CA TYR A 61 -0.78 -0.55 3.02
C TYR A 61 -1.27 0.70 2.28
N ALA A 62 -0.35 1.52 1.77
CA ALA A 62 -0.69 2.75 1.03
C ALA A 62 -1.60 2.50 -0.18
N GLY A 63 -1.55 1.30 -0.76
CA GLY A 63 -2.38 0.90 -1.88
C GLY A 63 -3.89 1.00 -1.62
N TYR A 64 -4.34 0.80 -0.38
CA TYR A 64 -5.76 0.97 -0.02
C TYR A 64 -6.28 2.41 -0.15
N SER A 65 -5.39 3.39 -0.20
CA SER A 65 -5.75 4.81 -0.42
C SER A 65 -5.50 5.29 -1.85
N GLN A 66 -5.08 4.40 -2.73
CA GLN A 66 -4.79 4.70 -4.14
C GLN A 66 -5.92 4.19 -5.03
N ASP A 67 -6.19 4.94 -6.09
CA ASP A 67 -7.14 4.55 -7.13
C ASP A 67 -6.36 4.12 -8.38
N PRO A 68 -6.39 2.84 -8.74
CA PRO A 68 -5.67 2.34 -9.90
C PRO A 68 -6.17 2.94 -11.22
N GLU A 69 -7.45 3.30 -11.33
CA GLU A 69 -7.98 3.96 -12.53
C GLU A 69 -7.35 5.34 -12.73
N ILE A 70 -7.21 6.13 -11.65
CA ILE A 70 -6.56 7.43 -11.70
C ILE A 70 -5.08 7.28 -12.07
N ILE A 71 -4.39 6.29 -11.49
CA ILE A 71 -2.97 6.03 -11.78
C ILE A 71 -2.79 5.65 -13.24
N LEU A 72 -3.59 4.72 -13.75
CA LEU A 72 -3.51 4.19 -15.10
C LEU A 72 -4.09 5.15 -16.17
N SER A 73 -4.84 6.18 -15.78
CA SER A 73 -5.36 7.19 -16.71
C SER A 73 -4.27 8.08 -17.31
N LYS A 74 -3.07 8.10 -16.74
CA LYS A 74 -1.92 8.84 -17.26
C LYS A 74 -1.33 8.11 -18.48
N THR A 75 -1.91 8.38 -19.62
CA THR A 75 -1.58 7.74 -20.90
C THR A 75 -1.08 8.76 -21.92
N PHE A 76 -0.41 8.26 -22.94
CA PHE A 76 0.09 9.03 -24.08
C PHE A 76 -0.59 8.56 -25.36
N GLU A 77 -0.93 9.52 -26.24
CA GLU A 77 -1.57 9.25 -27.55
C GLU A 77 -0.55 9.04 -28.68
N ASP A 78 0.66 9.54 -28.49
CA ASP A 78 1.69 9.53 -29.54
C ASP A 78 2.34 8.14 -29.63
N ILE A 79 1.62 7.25 -30.28
CA ILE A 79 2.08 5.89 -30.62
C ILE A 79 2.13 5.69 -32.14
N GLU A 80 2.41 6.76 -32.90
CA GLU A 80 2.39 6.76 -34.38
C GLU A 80 2.97 5.47 -34.97
N GLY A 81 2.08 4.60 -35.44
CA GLY A 81 2.46 3.35 -36.12
C GLY A 81 3.05 2.26 -35.24
N TYR A 82 3.04 2.41 -33.91
CA TYR A 82 3.50 1.36 -33.01
C TYR A 82 2.44 0.26 -32.87
N ASN A 83 2.69 -0.89 -33.50
CA ASN A 83 1.78 -2.04 -33.51
C ASN A 83 2.38 -3.26 -32.80
N ASP A 84 3.32 -3.05 -31.89
CA ASP A 84 4.01 -4.11 -31.20
C ASP A 84 3.64 -4.14 -29.71
N ILE A 85 4.10 -5.18 -29.04
CA ILE A 85 3.83 -5.39 -27.63
C ILE A 85 4.63 -4.42 -26.77
N VAL A 86 4.00 -3.81 -25.79
CA VAL A 86 4.68 -3.07 -24.72
C VAL A 86 4.99 -4.05 -23.60
N LEU A 87 6.26 -4.18 -23.24
CA LEU A 87 6.72 -5.14 -22.25
C LEU A 87 7.56 -4.45 -21.18
N LEU A 88 7.11 -4.54 -19.92
CA LEU A 88 7.90 -4.22 -18.74
C LEU A 88 8.30 -5.50 -18.03
N LYS A 89 9.62 -5.64 -17.78
CA LYS A 89 10.20 -6.80 -17.11
C LYS A 89 10.74 -6.42 -15.74
N ASN A 90 10.75 -7.41 -14.84
CA ASN A 90 11.41 -7.29 -13.53
C ASN A 90 10.88 -6.13 -12.68
N ILE A 91 9.59 -5.87 -12.73
CA ILE A 91 8.93 -4.91 -11.85
C ILE A 91 8.97 -5.47 -10.44
N ASN A 92 9.70 -4.82 -9.54
CA ASN A 92 9.67 -5.19 -8.14
C ASN A 92 8.33 -4.84 -7.55
N PHE A 93 7.76 -5.75 -6.78
CA PHE A 93 6.56 -5.49 -6.01
C PHE A 93 6.68 -6.03 -4.58
N GLU A 94 5.97 -5.39 -3.69
CA GLU A 94 5.82 -5.77 -2.30
C GLU A 94 4.33 -5.86 -1.99
N SER A 95 3.96 -6.87 -1.24
CA SER A 95 2.59 -7.11 -0.80
C SER A 95 2.60 -7.75 0.59
N HIS A 96 1.43 -7.94 1.17
CA HIS A 96 1.27 -8.62 2.44
C HIS A 96 0.23 -9.72 2.30
N CYS A 97 0.54 -10.88 2.86
CA CYS A 97 -0.36 -12.02 2.86
C CYS A 97 -1.60 -11.73 3.73
N GLU A 98 -2.77 -12.06 3.21
CA GLU A 98 -4.04 -11.87 3.95
C GLU A 98 -4.13 -12.72 5.22
N HIS A 99 -3.51 -13.92 5.22
CA HIS A 99 -3.62 -14.86 6.32
C HIS A 99 -2.79 -14.46 7.55
N HIS A 100 -1.62 -13.90 7.36
CA HIS A 100 -0.66 -13.65 8.45
C HIS A 100 -0.10 -12.23 8.45
N MET A 101 -0.47 -11.39 7.51
CA MET A 101 0.07 -10.03 7.34
C MET A 101 1.59 -9.99 7.17
N VAL A 102 2.21 -11.08 6.73
CA VAL A 102 3.65 -11.13 6.47
C VAL A 102 3.98 -10.62 5.07
N PRO A 103 5.16 -10.00 4.87
CA PRO A 103 5.57 -9.49 3.57
C PRO A 103 5.73 -10.59 2.52
N ILE A 104 5.30 -10.27 1.30
CA ILE A 104 5.57 -11.02 0.08
C ILE A 104 6.36 -10.11 -0.84
N ILE A 105 7.58 -10.51 -1.21
CA ILE A 105 8.44 -9.76 -2.11
C ILE A 105 8.56 -10.54 -3.41
N GLY A 106 8.37 -9.88 -4.54
CA GLY A 106 8.40 -10.55 -5.82
C GLY A 106 8.79 -9.64 -6.98
N ARG A 107 8.82 -10.27 -8.15
CA ARG A 107 9.00 -9.58 -9.44
C ARG A 107 7.90 -10.00 -10.40
N ALA A 108 7.38 -9.04 -11.14
CA ALA A 108 6.39 -9.25 -12.17
C ALA A 108 6.92 -8.78 -13.52
N SER A 109 6.40 -9.36 -14.58
CA SER A 109 6.56 -8.84 -15.93
C SER A 109 5.17 -8.67 -16.54
N ILE A 110 4.91 -7.51 -17.13
CA ILE A 110 3.61 -7.16 -17.71
C ILE A 110 3.81 -6.84 -19.17
N ALA A 111 2.98 -7.43 -20.00
CA ALA A 111 2.98 -7.18 -21.44
C ALA A 111 1.55 -6.90 -21.90
N TYR A 112 1.38 -5.92 -22.81
CA TYR A 112 0.10 -5.63 -23.43
C TYR A 112 0.26 -5.04 -24.83
N TYR A 113 -0.77 -5.18 -25.63
CA TYR A 113 -0.86 -4.49 -26.92
C TYR A 113 -1.58 -3.15 -26.71
N PRO A 114 -0.92 -2.01 -27.06
CA PRO A 114 -1.58 -0.72 -26.96
C PRO A 114 -2.70 -0.59 -27.99
N ASN A 115 -3.79 0.07 -27.58
CA ASN A 115 -4.86 0.44 -28.48
C ASN A 115 -5.05 1.96 -28.45
N LYS A 116 -4.44 2.68 -29.38
CA LYS A 116 -4.42 4.14 -29.51
C LYS A 116 -3.63 4.89 -28.43
N ARG A 117 -3.51 4.34 -27.24
CA ARG A 117 -2.82 4.98 -26.11
C ARG A 117 -1.93 3.98 -25.39
N VAL A 118 -0.85 4.46 -24.80
CA VAL A 118 0.03 3.69 -23.93
C VAL A 118 0.04 4.29 -22.53
N VAL A 119 0.16 3.43 -21.52
CA VAL A 119 0.34 3.85 -20.13
C VAL A 119 1.79 4.31 -19.92
N GLY A 120 1.98 5.36 -19.13
CA GLY A 120 3.32 5.81 -18.77
C GLY A 120 4.12 4.70 -18.07
N ILE A 121 5.38 4.53 -18.44
CA ILE A 121 6.27 3.45 -17.92
C ILE A 121 6.42 3.50 -16.40
N SER A 122 6.27 4.68 -15.80
CA SER A 122 6.38 4.89 -14.35
C SER A 122 5.09 4.59 -13.57
N LYS A 123 4.06 4.05 -14.22
CA LYS A 123 2.73 3.81 -13.62
C LYS A 123 2.43 2.34 -13.44
#